data_a9d2889c7ece7fbe4ee7acc51f574071
#
_entry.id   a9d2889c7ece7fbe4ee7acc51f574071
#
_cell.length_a   1.000
_cell.length_b   1.000
_cell.length_c   1.000
_cell.angle_alpha   90.00
_cell.angle_beta   90.00
_cell.angle_gamma   90.00
#
_symmetry.space_group_name_H-M   'P 1'
#
loop_
_entity.id
_entity.type
_entity.pdbx_description
1 polymer ?
#
loop_
_entity_poly.entity_id
_entity_poly.type
_entity_poly.pdbx_seq_one_letter_code
_entity_poly.pdbx_strand_id
1 'polypeptide(L)'
;MVAAGVQVLAQRVDVSKHEQIEALAAATEARFDAPHWVFNNAGVGTGGLIWENTLKDWDWVMGVNVMGVVYGIKAFTPMMLARAKAEPDYRGCIVNTASMAGMLCAPTMGIYNASKHAVVAISESLYQDLKLVSDQVSAAVLCPYFVPTGISKSHRNRPADLKNDNGPTLSQLVSQAQSDKAVSSGKVTALMIAERVFHAIENDKFYIFSHPNALGNVATRMTDITEMRNPTDPFAERPEISASLKAKLRAA
;
A
#
# COMPACT_ATOMS: atom_id res chain seq x y z
N MET A 1 16.22 8.03 16.39
CA MET A 1 15.19 8.98 16.90
C MET A 1 15.44 9.35 18.36
N VAL A 2 15.51 8.39 19.30
CA VAL A 2 15.80 8.72 20.73
C VAL A 2 17.13 9.48 20.88
N ALA A 3 18.17 9.08 20.15
CA ALA A 3 19.46 9.78 20.13
C ALA A 3 19.39 11.24 19.59
N ALA A 4 18.32 11.62 18.92
CA ALA A 4 18.10 12.98 18.41
C ALA A 4 17.24 13.85 19.38
N GLY A 5 16.97 13.37 20.60
CA GLY A 5 16.15 14.09 21.58
C GLY A 5 14.66 14.11 21.28
N VAL A 6 14.19 13.35 20.30
CA VAL A 6 12.78 13.25 19.91
C VAL A 6 12.04 12.31 20.88
N GLN A 7 10.84 12.73 21.33
CA GLN A 7 9.97 11.82 22.10
C GLN A 7 9.42 10.71 21.19
N VAL A 8 9.49 9.46 21.67
CA VAL A 8 9.08 8.28 20.90
C VAL A 8 8.20 7.38 21.76
N LEU A 9 7.09 6.91 21.20
CA LEU A 9 6.31 5.76 21.68
C LEU A 9 6.51 4.63 20.67
N ALA A 10 7.12 3.53 21.10
CA ALA A 10 7.32 2.34 20.26
C ALA A 10 6.44 1.21 20.79
N GLN A 11 5.55 0.69 19.93
CA GLN A 11 4.64 -0.40 20.26
C GLN A 11 4.64 -1.44 19.13
N ARG A 12 4.71 -2.72 19.50
CA ARG A 12 4.54 -3.82 18.54
C ARG A 12 3.06 -3.98 18.24
N VAL A 13 2.68 -3.91 16.96
CA VAL A 13 1.31 -4.00 16.50
C VAL A 13 1.23 -4.92 15.28
N ASP A 14 0.28 -5.84 15.28
CA ASP A 14 -0.21 -6.50 14.08
C ASP A 14 -1.40 -5.70 13.54
N VAL A 15 -1.19 -5.00 12.42
CA VAL A 15 -2.20 -4.11 11.84
C VAL A 15 -3.45 -4.84 11.34
N SER A 16 -3.40 -6.17 11.17
CA SER A 16 -4.59 -6.98 10.85
C SER A 16 -5.52 -7.19 12.04
N LYS A 17 -5.13 -6.74 13.24
CA LYS A 17 -5.88 -6.86 14.49
C LYS A 17 -6.41 -5.50 14.94
N HIS A 18 -7.72 -5.30 14.80
CA HIS A 18 -8.39 -4.03 15.12
C HIS A 18 -8.07 -3.53 16.54
N GLU A 19 -8.16 -4.41 17.51
CA GLU A 19 -7.90 -4.10 18.93
C GLU A 19 -6.49 -3.61 19.22
N GLN A 20 -5.50 -4.05 18.42
CA GLN A 20 -4.12 -3.57 18.56
C GLN A 20 -3.93 -2.16 18.00
N ILE A 21 -4.65 -1.83 16.92
CA ILE A 21 -4.65 -0.47 16.37
C ILE A 21 -5.38 0.49 17.30
N GLU A 22 -6.50 0.09 17.90
CA GLU A 22 -7.20 0.90 18.91
C GLU A 22 -6.32 1.16 20.14
N ALA A 23 -5.63 0.13 20.63
CA ALA A 23 -4.69 0.29 21.74
C ALA A 23 -3.51 1.23 21.40
N LEU A 24 -2.99 1.20 20.15
CA LEU A 24 -1.99 2.13 19.68
C LEU A 24 -2.54 3.56 19.62
N ALA A 25 -3.75 3.74 19.11
CA ALA A 25 -4.39 5.05 19.01
C ALA A 25 -4.61 5.67 20.41
N ALA A 26 -5.15 4.90 21.36
CA ALA A 26 -5.33 5.34 22.75
C ALA A 26 -4.00 5.70 23.43
N ALA A 27 -2.96 4.89 23.22
CA ALA A 27 -1.63 5.19 23.77
C ALA A 27 -0.98 6.44 23.12
N THR A 28 -1.26 6.68 21.85
CA THR A 28 -0.81 7.88 21.13
C THR A 28 -1.50 9.12 21.69
N GLU A 29 -2.83 9.10 21.82
CA GLU A 29 -3.64 10.19 22.36
C GLU A 29 -3.21 10.54 23.79
N ALA A 30 -3.06 9.55 24.67
CA ALA A 30 -2.65 9.75 26.05
C ALA A 30 -1.25 10.40 26.19
N ARG A 31 -0.36 10.22 25.23
CA ARG A 31 1.03 10.71 25.32
C ARG A 31 1.30 11.96 24.51
N PHE A 32 0.69 12.10 23.34
CA PHE A 32 1.03 13.12 22.34
C PHE A 32 -0.18 13.91 21.87
N ASP A 33 -1.39 13.55 22.35
CA ASP A 33 -2.64 14.07 21.79
C ASP A 33 -2.88 13.59 20.34
N ALA A 34 -3.79 14.20 19.58
CA ALA A 34 -4.07 13.80 18.22
C ALA A 34 -2.85 14.02 17.30
N PRO A 35 -2.47 13.01 16.50
CA PRO A 35 -1.34 13.15 15.60
C PRO A 35 -1.67 14.10 14.45
N HIS A 36 -0.68 14.85 13.96
CA HIS A 36 -0.81 15.64 12.74
C HIS A 36 -0.76 14.75 11.49
N TRP A 37 0.07 13.71 11.50
CA TRP A 37 0.22 12.80 10.36
C TRP A 37 0.08 11.35 10.78
N VAL A 38 -0.72 10.61 10.01
CA VAL A 38 -0.88 9.16 10.17
C VAL A 38 -0.42 8.48 8.88
N PHE A 39 0.49 7.53 9.01
CA PHE A 39 0.98 6.75 7.88
C PHE A 39 0.52 5.29 8.01
N ASN A 40 -0.51 4.90 7.29
CA ASN A 40 -0.93 3.51 7.14
C ASN A 40 0.01 2.84 6.12
N ASN A 41 1.19 2.43 6.60
CA ASN A 41 2.29 2.01 5.74
C ASN A 41 2.56 0.50 5.77
N ALA A 42 2.08 -0.23 6.76
CA ALA A 42 2.28 -1.67 6.86
C ALA A 42 1.70 -2.38 5.61
N GLY A 43 2.48 -3.29 5.05
CA GLY A 43 2.05 -4.01 3.86
C GLY A 43 2.85 -5.28 3.62
N VAL A 44 2.19 -6.25 3.00
CA VAL A 44 2.75 -7.53 2.62
C VAL A 44 2.39 -7.85 1.17
N GLY A 45 3.13 -8.76 0.54
CA GLY A 45 2.87 -9.18 -0.83
C GLY A 45 3.00 -10.70 -0.97
N THR A 46 2.17 -11.25 -1.83
CA THR A 46 2.31 -12.59 -2.37
C THR A 46 1.96 -12.54 -3.86
N GLY A 47 2.43 -13.52 -4.61
CA GLY A 47 2.17 -13.64 -6.03
C GLY A 47 1.71 -15.05 -6.40
N GLY A 48 1.63 -15.33 -7.70
CA GLY A 48 1.14 -16.56 -8.29
C GLY A 48 -0.10 -16.32 -9.15
N LEU A 49 -0.49 -17.34 -9.92
CA LEU A 49 -1.74 -17.30 -10.68
C LEU A 49 -2.91 -17.18 -9.70
N ILE A 50 -3.89 -16.33 -10.04
CA ILE A 50 -4.90 -15.91 -9.08
C ILE A 50 -5.72 -17.08 -8.51
N TRP A 51 -5.94 -18.13 -9.28
CA TRP A 51 -6.68 -19.32 -8.87
C TRP A 51 -5.83 -20.34 -8.10
N GLU A 52 -4.50 -20.20 -8.07
CA GLU A 52 -3.60 -21.07 -7.30
C GLU A 52 -3.34 -20.54 -5.89
N ASN A 53 -3.65 -19.26 -5.63
CA ASN A 53 -3.51 -18.68 -4.31
C ASN A 53 -4.57 -19.26 -3.37
N THR A 54 -4.16 -19.64 -2.17
CA THR A 54 -5.06 -20.19 -1.15
C THR A 54 -5.90 -19.10 -0.49
N LEU A 55 -6.99 -19.47 0.18
CA LEU A 55 -7.76 -18.51 1.00
C LEU A 55 -6.91 -17.92 2.10
N LYS A 56 -5.97 -18.67 2.69
CA LYS A 56 -4.99 -18.16 3.66
C LYS A 56 -4.09 -17.06 3.07
N ASP A 57 -3.74 -17.11 1.77
CA ASP A 57 -3.02 -16.04 1.08
C ASP A 57 -3.88 -14.77 0.98
N TRP A 58 -5.16 -14.94 0.63
CA TRP A 58 -6.12 -13.84 0.56
C TRP A 58 -6.34 -13.20 1.93
N ASP A 59 -6.62 -14.00 2.97
CA ASP A 59 -6.86 -13.53 4.33
C ASP A 59 -5.67 -12.73 4.85
N TRP A 60 -4.46 -13.24 4.65
CA TRP A 60 -3.25 -12.55 5.09
C TRP A 60 -3.04 -11.21 4.40
N VAL A 61 -3.09 -11.18 3.06
CA VAL A 61 -2.81 -9.95 2.31
C VAL A 61 -3.92 -8.92 2.48
N MET A 62 -5.18 -9.33 2.43
CA MET A 62 -6.31 -8.42 2.64
C MET A 62 -6.36 -7.93 4.09
N GLY A 63 -6.10 -8.80 5.06
CA GLY A 63 -6.06 -8.43 6.48
C GLY A 63 -5.02 -7.34 6.77
N VAL A 64 -3.81 -7.47 6.23
CA VAL A 64 -2.75 -6.48 6.45
C VAL A 64 -2.94 -5.24 5.57
N ASN A 65 -3.06 -5.43 4.23
CA ASN A 65 -2.99 -4.31 3.30
C ASN A 65 -4.26 -3.46 3.27
N VAL A 66 -5.43 -4.08 3.46
CA VAL A 66 -6.73 -3.38 3.36
C VAL A 66 -7.29 -3.10 4.75
N MET A 67 -7.48 -4.15 5.56
CA MET A 67 -8.09 -3.95 6.88
C MET A 67 -7.19 -3.15 7.81
N GLY A 68 -5.85 -3.30 7.72
CA GLY A 68 -4.92 -2.45 8.46
C GLY A 68 -5.08 -0.96 8.15
N VAL A 69 -5.32 -0.61 6.89
CA VAL A 69 -5.61 0.78 6.48
C VAL A 69 -6.98 1.22 7.03
N VAL A 70 -8.01 0.37 6.90
CA VAL A 70 -9.36 0.66 7.43
C VAL A 70 -9.33 0.89 8.94
N TYR A 71 -8.63 0.05 9.68
CA TYR A 71 -8.51 0.19 11.15
C TYR A 71 -7.76 1.46 11.53
N GLY A 72 -6.66 1.80 10.83
CA GLY A 72 -5.96 3.06 11.04
C GLY A 72 -6.85 4.28 10.79
N ILE A 73 -7.60 4.29 9.69
CA ILE A 73 -8.57 5.36 9.40
C ILE A 73 -9.62 5.47 10.51
N LYS A 74 -10.24 4.34 10.91
CA LYS A 74 -11.27 4.32 11.96
C LYS A 74 -10.77 4.82 13.32
N ALA A 75 -9.55 4.46 13.69
CA ALA A 75 -8.98 4.80 14.98
C ALA A 75 -8.51 6.27 15.05
N PHE A 76 -7.84 6.76 14.00
CA PHE A 76 -7.19 8.07 14.06
C PHE A 76 -8.03 9.22 13.50
N THR A 77 -8.89 9.00 12.50
CA THR A 77 -9.68 10.10 11.92
C THR A 77 -10.55 10.83 12.92
N PRO A 78 -11.32 10.16 13.81
CA PRO A 78 -12.17 10.87 14.78
C PRO A 78 -11.40 11.79 15.72
N MET A 79 -10.23 11.34 16.23
CA MET A 79 -9.41 12.19 17.13
C MET A 79 -8.80 13.37 16.39
N MET A 80 -8.36 13.20 15.14
CA MET A 80 -7.85 14.29 14.31
C MET A 80 -8.95 15.34 14.02
N LEU A 81 -10.16 14.90 13.71
CA LEU A 81 -11.31 15.79 13.50
C LEU A 81 -11.74 16.50 14.79
N ALA A 82 -11.68 15.83 15.94
CA ALA A 82 -11.95 16.46 17.23
C ALA A 82 -10.93 17.55 17.54
N ARG A 83 -9.64 17.30 17.29
CA ARG A 83 -8.57 18.27 17.45
C ARG A 83 -8.72 19.46 16.52
N ALA A 84 -9.04 19.21 15.25
CA ALA A 84 -9.28 20.26 14.25
C ALA A 84 -10.42 21.22 14.68
N LYS A 85 -11.47 20.71 15.32
CA LYS A 85 -12.55 21.55 15.85
C LYS A 85 -12.12 22.42 17.04
N ALA A 86 -11.18 21.93 17.85
CA ALA A 86 -10.69 22.63 19.02
C ALA A 86 -9.59 23.66 18.70
N GLU A 87 -8.81 23.44 17.64
CA GLU A 87 -7.64 24.23 17.27
C GLU A 87 -7.70 24.69 15.82
N PRO A 88 -7.92 26.00 15.57
CA PRO A 88 -8.02 26.55 14.21
C PRO A 88 -6.77 26.36 13.35
N ASP A 89 -5.59 26.29 13.97
CA ASP A 89 -4.30 26.16 13.30
C ASP A 89 -3.87 24.69 13.12
N TYR A 90 -4.65 23.74 13.66
CA TYR A 90 -4.36 22.31 13.46
C TYR A 90 -4.45 21.95 11.97
N ARG A 91 -3.51 21.16 11.52
CA ARG A 91 -3.51 20.56 10.17
C ARG A 91 -3.15 19.10 10.29
N GLY A 92 -4.00 18.24 9.72
CA GLY A 92 -3.82 16.79 9.76
C GLY A 92 -3.83 16.16 8.37
N CYS A 93 -3.06 15.09 8.19
CA CYS A 93 -3.09 14.30 6.96
C CYS A 93 -2.94 12.81 7.24
N ILE A 94 -3.79 12.00 6.60
CA ILE A 94 -3.71 10.54 6.63
C ILE A 94 -3.16 10.07 5.30
N VAL A 95 -1.97 9.46 5.31
CA VAL A 95 -1.30 8.92 4.12
C VAL A 95 -1.42 7.40 4.10
N ASN A 96 -2.11 6.87 3.09
CA ASN A 96 -2.25 5.44 2.89
C ASN A 96 -1.25 4.95 1.85
N THR A 97 -0.47 3.91 2.16
CA THR A 97 0.51 3.34 1.23
C THR A 97 -0.15 2.26 0.36
N ALA A 98 -0.55 2.66 -0.84
CA ALA A 98 -0.97 1.76 -1.91
C ALA A 98 0.25 1.17 -2.66
N SER A 99 0.26 1.26 -3.97
CA SER A 99 1.32 0.86 -4.89
C SER A 99 0.93 1.27 -6.31
N MET A 100 1.85 1.26 -7.26
CA MET A 100 1.51 1.23 -8.69
C MET A 100 0.64 0.00 -9.06
N ALA A 101 0.71 -1.08 -8.28
CA ALA A 101 -0.22 -2.22 -8.36
C ALA A 101 -1.66 -1.88 -7.93
N GLY A 102 -1.92 -0.70 -7.39
CA GLY A 102 -3.26 -0.12 -7.20
C GLY A 102 -3.77 0.67 -8.40
N MET A 103 -2.93 0.89 -9.40
CA MET A 103 -3.26 1.58 -10.65
C MET A 103 -3.14 0.65 -11.87
N LEU A 104 -2.42 -0.47 -11.76
CA LEU A 104 -2.11 -1.42 -12.82
C LEU A 104 -2.38 -2.85 -12.34
N CYS A 105 -2.71 -3.76 -13.26
CA CYS A 105 -3.00 -5.16 -12.97
C CYS A 105 -1.97 -6.07 -13.66
N ALA A 106 -0.75 -6.15 -13.11
CA ALA A 106 0.27 -7.06 -13.63
C ALA A 106 -0.14 -8.53 -13.37
N PRO A 107 0.14 -9.46 -14.31
CA PRO A 107 -0.11 -10.88 -14.13
C PRO A 107 0.70 -11.44 -12.96
N THR A 108 0.25 -12.55 -12.40
CA THR A 108 0.83 -13.24 -11.23
C THR A 108 0.84 -12.43 -9.93
N MET A 109 0.10 -11.32 -9.85
CA MET A 109 0.00 -10.44 -8.69
C MET A 109 -1.46 -10.21 -8.25
N GLY A 110 -2.39 -11.10 -8.57
CA GLY A 110 -3.83 -10.87 -8.45
C GLY A 110 -4.27 -10.36 -7.08
N ILE A 111 -3.91 -11.04 -5.98
CA ILE A 111 -4.29 -10.62 -4.62
C ILE A 111 -3.67 -9.25 -4.28
N TYR A 112 -2.39 -9.07 -4.59
CA TYR A 112 -1.70 -7.81 -4.31
C TYR A 112 -2.31 -6.65 -5.10
N ASN A 113 -2.58 -6.84 -6.40
CA ASN A 113 -3.29 -5.85 -7.22
C ASN A 113 -4.65 -5.49 -6.60
N ALA A 114 -5.48 -6.48 -6.25
CA ALA A 114 -6.78 -6.27 -5.64
C ALA A 114 -6.66 -5.47 -4.32
N SER A 115 -5.74 -5.87 -3.44
CA SER A 115 -5.53 -5.17 -2.17
C SER A 115 -5.10 -3.71 -2.37
N LYS A 116 -4.22 -3.43 -3.33
CA LYS A 116 -3.72 -2.06 -3.57
C LYS A 116 -4.71 -1.19 -4.34
N HIS A 117 -5.55 -1.74 -5.21
CA HIS A 117 -6.70 -1.03 -5.78
C HIS A 117 -7.73 -0.67 -4.70
N ALA A 118 -8.01 -1.57 -3.76
CA ALA A 118 -8.88 -1.27 -2.63
C ALA A 118 -8.33 -0.11 -1.78
N VAL A 119 -7.03 -0.08 -1.51
CA VAL A 119 -6.40 1.05 -0.77
C VAL A 119 -6.53 2.37 -1.53
N VAL A 120 -6.36 2.37 -2.85
CA VAL A 120 -6.58 3.59 -3.65
C VAL A 120 -8.03 4.07 -3.52
N ALA A 121 -9.00 3.18 -3.76
CA ALA A 121 -10.43 3.53 -3.67
C ALA A 121 -10.85 4.02 -2.27
N ILE A 122 -10.36 3.35 -1.21
CA ILE A 122 -10.58 3.77 0.18
C ILE A 122 -9.99 5.17 0.43
N SER A 123 -8.80 5.44 -0.11
CA SER A 123 -8.13 6.74 0.09
C SER A 123 -8.84 7.86 -0.65
N GLU A 124 -9.31 7.61 -1.88
CA GLU A 124 -10.12 8.57 -2.66
C GLU A 124 -11.44 8.88 -1.95
N SER A 125 -12.13 7.85 -1.46
CA SER A 125 -13.36 8.02 -0.68
C SER A 125 -13.09 8.82 0.61
N LEU A 126 -12.06 8.47 1.36
CA LEU A 126 -11.67 9.20 2.57
C LEU A 126 -11.37 10.68 2.29
N TYR A 127 -10.66 10.96 1.19
CA TYR A 127 -10.37 12.35 0.80
C TYR A 127 -11.65 13.14 0.54
N GLN A 128 -12.61 12.56 -0.19
CA GLN A 128 -13.89 13.21 -0.47
C GLN A 128 -14.74 13.37 0.80
N ASP A 129 -14.81 12.33 1.66
CA ASP A 129 -15.56 12.38 2.91
C ASP A 129 -14.99 13.45 3.87
N LEU A 130 -13.67 13.55 3.98
CA LEU A 130 -13.02 14.56 4.80
C LEU A 130 -13.36 15.99 4.32
N LYS A 131 -13.39 16.22 3.00
CA LYS A 131 -13.77 17.52 2.42
C LYS A 131 -15.20 17.94 2.74
N LEU A 132 -16.09 17.00 3.06
CA LEU A 132 -17.46 17.32 3.49
C LEU A 132 -17.53 17.85 4.94
N VAL A 133 -16.51 17.54 5.76
CA VAL A 133 -16.59 17.78 7.21
C VAL A 133 -15.46 18.66 7.78
N SER A 134 -14.36 18.87 7.03
CA SER A 134 -13.19 19.61 7.52
C SER A 134 -12.32 20.16 6.38
N ASP A 135 -11.82 21.38 6.56
CA ASP A 135 -10.74 21.95 5.72
C ASP A 135 -9.34 21.77 6.33
N GLN A 136 -9.27 21.20 7.54
CA GLN A 136 -8.04 21.07 8.32
C GLN A 136 -7.45 19.66 8.30
N VAL A 137 -8.26 18.65 7.96
CA VAL A 137 -7.83 17.25 7.89
C VAL A 137 -7.97 16.74 6.45
N SER A 138 -6.90 16.20 5.90
CA SER A 138 -6.85 15.72 4.54
C SER A 138 -6.38 14.26 4.48
N ALA A 139 -6.43 13.68 3.29
CA ALA A 139 -5.87 12.36 3.01
C ALA A 139 -5.00 12.41 1.75
N ALA A 140 -4.03 11.49 1.67
CA ALA A 140 -3.22 11.27 0.48
C ALA A 140 -2.96 9.78 0.27
N VAL A 141 -2.67 9.39 -0.98
CA VAL A 141 -2.33 8.02 -1.34
C VAL A 141 -0.94 7.95 -1.96
N LEU A 142 -0.06 7.18 -1.32
CA LEU A 142 1.27 6.91 -1.82
C LEU A 142 1.25 5.66 -2.70
N CYS A 143 1.66 5.80 -3.96
CA CYS A 143 1.71 4.73 -4.94
C CYS A 143 3.17 4.46 -5.38
N PRO A 144 3.96 3.73 -4.56
CA PRO A 144 5.32 3.37 -4.95
C PRO A 144 5.34 2.37 -6.10
N TYR A 145 6.37 2.47 -6.95
CA TYR A 145 6.75 1.42 -7.88
C TYR A 145 7.83 0.55 -7.24
N PHE A 146 8.89 0.19 -7.93
CA PHE A 146 9.96 -0.64 -7.36
C PHE A 146 10.92 0.20 -6.51
N VAL A 147 10.84 0.00 -5.21
CA VAL A 147 11.71 0.65 -4.21
C VAL A 147 12.44 -0.45 -3.43
N PRO A 148 13.77 -0.39 -3.26
CA PRO A 148 14.53 -1.39 -2.53
C PRO A 148 14.14 -1.41 -1.05
N THR A 149 13.20 -2.27 -0.69
CA THR A 149 12.66 -2.46 0.66
C THR A 149 12.54 -3.95 0.97
N GLY A 150 12.06 -4.26 2.17
CA GLY A 150 11.79 -5.64 2.56
C GLY A 150 10.48 -6.24 2.05
N ILE A 151 9.76 -5.58 1.13
CA ILE A 151 8.42 -6.02 0.68
C ILE A 151 8.45 -7.40 0.00
N SER A 152 9.44 -7.68 -0.83
CA SER A 152 9.59 -8.98 -1.49
C SER A 152 9.88 -10.14 -0.52
N LYS A 153 10.29 -9.83 0.70
CA LYS A 153 10.56 -10.78 1.79
C LYS A 153 9.47 -10.76 2.87
N SER A 154 8.29 -10.29 2.56
CA SER A 154 7.19 -10.13 3.54
C SER A 154 6.70 -11.45 4.14
N HIS A 155 6.91 -12.59 3.46
CA HIS A 155 6.61 -13.94 3.96
C HIS A 155 7.21 -14.23 5.35
N ARG A 156 8.31 -13.58 5.74
CA ARG A 156 8.90 -13.69 7.09
C ARG A 156 7.96 -13.22 8.21
N ASN A 157 7.01 -12.35 7.88
CA ASN A 157 6.04 -11.78 8.83
C ASN A 157 4.69 -12.51 8.80
N ARG A 158 4.57 -13.60 8.02
CA ARG A 158 3.31 -14.34 7.88
C ARG A 158 3.01 -15.11 9.17
N PRO A 159 1.84 -14.89 9.80
CA PRO A 159 1.41 -15.63 10.98
C PRO A 159 1.37 -17.13 10.75
N ALA A 160 1.61 -17.90 11.80
CA ALA A 160 1.71 -19.36 11.68
C ALA A 160 0.39 -20.02 11.25
N ASP A 161 -0.73 -19.51 11.73
CA ASP A 161 -2.09 -19.96 11.41
C ASP A 161 -2.49 -19.67 9.96
N LEU A 162 -1.89 -18.65 9.34
CA LEU A 162 -2.11 -18.31 7.94
C LEU A 162 -1.08 -18.93 6.97
N LYS A 163 -0.13 -19.73 7.45
CA LYS A 163 0.79 -20.45 6.57
C LYS A 163 0.04 -21.49 5.74
N ASN A 164 0.46 -21.64 4.48
CA ASN A 164 -0.07 -22.69 3.61
C ASN A 164 0.42 -24.05 4.08
N ASP A 165 -0.43 -25.06 3.96
CA ASP A 165 -0.13 -26.44 4.37
C ASP A 165 0.79 -27.11 3.35
N ASN A 166 0.73 -26.69 2.08
CA ASN A 166 1.57 -27.16 0.98
C ASN A 166 2.67 -26.12 0.65
N GLY A 167 3.73 -26.61 -0.01
CA GLY A 167 4.76 -25.73 -0.55
C GLY A 167 4.21 -24.78 -1.64
N PRO A 168 5.01 -23.77 -2.05
CA PRO A 168 4.60 -22.83 -3.08
C PRO A 168 4.44 -23.51 -4.45
N THR A 169 3.46 -23.05 -5.22
CA THR A 169 3.27 -23.48 -6.62
C THR A 169 4.38 -22.92 -7.52
N LEU A 170 4.52 -23.47 -8.73
CA LEU A 170 5.47 -22.94 -9.71
C LEU A 170 5.22 -21.46 -10.00
N SER A 171 3.96 -21.05 -10.14
CA SER A 171 3.63 -19.65 -10.43
C SER A 171 3.98 -18.72 -9.26
N GLN A 172 3.85 -19.19 -8.03
CA GLN A 172 4.28 -18.44 -6.84
C GLN A 172 5.81 -18.28 -6.80
N LEU A 173 6.56 -19.33 -7.12
CA LEU A 173 8.04 -19.27 -7.20
C LEU A 173 8.50 -18.30 -8.30
N VAL A 174 7.87 -18.36 -9.48
CA VAL A 174 8.17 -17.47 -10.61
C VAL A 174 7.87 -16.02 -10.25
N SER A 175 6.72 -15.77 -9.63
CA SER A 175 6.33 -14.43 -9.17
C SER A 175 7.26 -13.88 -8.10
N GLN A 176 7.67 -14.71 -7.13
CA GLN A 176 8.62 -14.34 -6.09
C GLN A 176 9.97 -13.93 -6.69
N ALA A 177 10.51 -14.73 -7.60
CA ALA A 177 11.78 -14.41 -8.26
C ALA A 177 11.73 -13.10 -9.08
N GLN A 178 10.60 -12.82 -9.73
CA GLN A 178 10.39 -11.55 -10.42
C GLN A 178 10.32 -10.37 -9.46
N SER A 179 9.58 -10.52 -8.35
CA SER A 179 9.45 -9.50 -7.32
C SER A 179 10.81 -9.16 -6.70
N ASP A 180 11.60 -10.17 -6.35
CA ASP A 180 12.95 -10.00 -5.79
C ASP A 180 13.85 -9.23 -6.75
N LYS A 181 13.85 -9.61 -8.03
CA LYS A 181 14.63 -8.91 -9.07
C LYS A 181 14.17 -7.47 -9.25
N ALA A 182 12.87 -7.24 -9.35
CA ALA A 182 12.30 -5.91 -9.58
C ALA A 182 12.56 -4.96 -8.40
N VAL A 183 12.31 -5.42 -7.16
CA VAL A 183 12.52 -4.64 -5.94
C VAL A 183 14.01 -4.33 -5.73
N SER A 184 14.90 -5.32 -5.91
CA SER A 184 16.34 -5.12 -5.72
C SER A 184 16.98 -4.21 -6.78
N SER A 185 16.39 -4.11 -7.97
CA SER A 185 16.87 -3.24 -9.05
C SER A 185 16.38 -1.78 -8.95
N GLY A 186 15.51 -1.46 -7.99
CA GLY A 186 14.98 -0.12 -7.79
C GLY A 186 16.08 0.90 -7.48
N LYS A 187 16.01 2.08 -8.11
CA LYS A 187 16.98 3.17 -7.93
C LYS A 187 16.48 4.27 -6.99
N VAL A 188 15.18 4.36 -6.79
CA VAL A 188 14.56 5.34 -5.89
C VAL A 188 14.61 4.80 -4.48
N THR A 189 15.26 5.53 -3.57
CA THR A 189 15.45 5.10 -2.18
C THR A 189 14.23 5.39 -1.32
N ALA A 190 14.12 4.71 -0.16
CA ALA A 190 13.06 4.99 0.81
C ALA A 190 13.12 6.44 1.33
N LEU A 191 14.32 7.03 1.46
CA LEU A 191 14.48 8.44 1.84
C LEU A 191 13.88 9.38 0.80
N MET A 192 14.20 9.17 -0.49
CA MET A 192 13.61 9.97 -1.57
C MET A 192 12.07 9.86 -1.62
N ILE A 193 11.52 8.70 -1.24
CA ILE A 193 10.06 8.54 -1.13
C ILE A 193 9.54 9.37 0.04
N ALA A 194 10.18 9.32 1.21
CA ALA A 194 9.79 10.11 2.36
C ALA A 194 9.79 11.62 2.06
N GLU A 195 10.83 12.12 1.41
CA GLU A 195 10.92 13.53 0.95
C GLU A 195 9.75 13.91 0.05
N ARG A 196 9.39 13.04 -0.92
CA ARG A 196 8.24 13.27 -1.80
C ARG A 196 6.92 13.28 -1.06
N VAL A 197 6.78 12.42 -0.04
CA VAL A 197 5.57 12.37 0.79
C VAL A 197 5.41 13.65 1.58
N PHE A 198 6.46 14.12 2.27
CA PHE A 198 6.40 15.38 3.02
C PHE A 198 6.12 16.57 2.10
N HIS A 199 6.81 16.65 0.97
CA HIS A 199 6.54 17.70 -0.03
C HIS A 199 5.08 17.66 -0.53
N ALA A 200 4.51 16.47 -0.73
CA ALA A 200 3.12 16.34 -1.15
C ALA A 200 2.14 16.80 -0.07
N ILE A 201 2.38 16.46 1.21
CA ILE A 201 1.57 16.92 2.34
C ILE A 201 1.62 18.43 2.44
N GLU A 202 2.80 19.05 2.37
CA GLU A 202 3.00 20.50 2.42
C GLU A 202 2.32 21.27 1.27
N ASN A 203 2.05 20.60 0.15
CA ASN A 203 1.44 21.17 -1.05
C ASN A 203 0.04 20.62 -1.35
N ASP A 204 -0.63 20.01 -0.38
CA ASP A 204 -1.99 19.43 -0.49
C ASP A 204 -2.18 18.51 -1.70
N LYS A 205 -1.18 17.66 -2.00
CA LYS A 205 -1.24 16.71 -3.12
C LYS A 205 -1.77 15.36 -2.66
N PHE A 206 -2.86 14.91 -3.27
CA PHE A 206 -3.48 13.63 -2.95
C PHE A 206 -2.71 12.43 -3.51
N TYR A 207 -2.42 12.40 -4.81
CA TYR A 207 -1.68 11.30 -5.42
C TYR A 207 -0.18 11.52 -5.34
N ILE A 208 0.54 10.57 -4.71
CA ILE A 208 1.98 10.61 -4.53
C ILE A 208 2.62 9.43 -5.29
N PHE A 209 3.25 9.72 -6.42
CA PHE A 209 3.91 8.70 -7.24
C PHE A 209 5.43 8.72 -7.07
N SER A 210 6.00 7.54 -6.83
CA SER A 210 7.46 7.41 -6.74
C SER A 210 8.16 7.50 -8.11
N HIS A 211 7.46 7.14 -9.19
CA HIS A 211 7.96 7.08 -10.57
C HIS A 211 6.96 7.71 -11.53
N PRO A 212 6.94 9.04 -11.67
CA PRO A 212 5.99 9.73 -12.58
C PRO A 212 6.05 9.23 -14.02
N ASN A 213 7.21 8.78 -14.48
CA ASN A 213 7.39 8.25 -15.85
C ASN A 213 6.62 6.93 -16.08
N ALA A 214 6.18 6.23 -15.02
CA ALA A 214 5.37 5.01 -15.15
C ALA A 214 3.87 5.29 -15.33
N LEU A 215 3.44 6.55 -15.32
CA LEU A 215 2.02 6.94 -15.46
C LEU A 215 1.48 6.72 -16.88
N GLY A 216 2.34 6.58 -17.90
CA GLY A 216 1.91 6.22 -19.24
C GLY A 216 1.09 4.93 -19.29
N ASN A 217 1.51 3.90 -18.53
CA ASN A 217 0.77 2.63 -18.45
C ASN A 217 -0.59 2.80 -17.73
N VAL A 218 -0.69 3.72 -16.77
CA VAL A 218 -1.96 4.05 -16.12
C VAL A 218 -2.90 4.74 -17.13
N ALA A 219 -2.40 5.68 -17.91
CA ALA A 219 -3.18 6.33 -18.97
C ALA A 219 -3.68 5.31 -20.01
N THR A 220 -2.83 4.37 -20.44
CA THR A 220 -3.23 3.28 -21.35
C THR A 220 -4.36 2.46 -20.74
N ARG A 221 -4.25 2.04 -19.47
CA ARG A 221 -5.32 1.29 -18.79
C ARG A 221 -6.63 2.09 -18.72
N MET A 222 -6.57 3.39 -18.44
CA MET A 222 -7.78 4.23 -18.42
C MET A 222 -8.40 4.35 -19.81
N THR A 223 -7.59 4.46 -20.85
CA THR A 223 -8.06 4.45 -22.24
C THR A 223 -8.73 3.10 -22.58
N ASP A 224 -8.14 1.97 -22.18
CA ASP A 224 -8.77 0.66 -22.40
C ASP A 224 -10.17 0.58 -21.76
N ILE A 225 -10.32 1.12 -20.54
CA ILE A 225 -11.61 1.14 -19.83
C ILE A 225 -12.62 2.06 -20.53
N THR A 226 -12.25 3.29 -20.85
CA THR A 226 -13.16 4.29 -21.43
C THR A 226 -13.58 3.96 -22.87
N GLU A 227 -12.72 3.27 -23.61
CA GLU A 227 -12.98 2.80 -24.97
C GLU A 227 -13.49 1.36 -25.02
N MET A 228 -13.74 0.73 -23.84
CA MET A 228 -14.25 -0.65 -23.72
C MET A 228 -13.38 -1.67 -24.47
N ARG A 229 -12.07 -1.48 -24.45
CA ARG A 229 -11.08 -2.40 -25.05
C ARG A 229 -10.70 -3.50 -24.07
N ASN A 230 -10.15 -4.60 -24.60
CA ASN A 230 -9.49 -5.60 -23.75
C ASN A 230 -8.26 -4.99 -23.06
N PRO A 231 -7.92 -5.42 -21.82
CA PRO A 231 -6.75 -4.92 -21.13
C PRO A 231 -5.46 -5.10 -21.95
N THR A 232 -4.73 -4.03 -22.16
CA THR A 232 -3.41 -4.06 -22.78
C THR A 232 -2.42 -4.84 -21.90
N ASP A 233 -1.55 -5.65 -22.50
CA ASP A 233 -0.47 -6.34 -21.78
C ASP A 233 0.42 -5.31 -21.09
N PRO A 234 0.54 -5.32 -19.74
CA PRO A 234 1.36 -4.36 -19.01
C PRO A 234 2.87 -4.48 -19.34
N PHE A 235 3.27 -5.53 -20.05
CA PHE A 235 4.63 -5.71 -20.57
C PHE A 235 4.75 -5.45 -22.08
N ALA A 236 3.77 -4.77 -22.69
CA ALA A 236 3.79 -4.50 -24.14
C ALA A 236 5.10 -3.80 -24.60
N GLU A 237 5.65 -2.91 -23.78
CA GLU A 237 6.95 -2.24 -24.03
C GLU A 237 8.18 -3.15 -23.73
N ARG A 238 7.95 -4.30 -23.10
CA ARG A 238 8.98 -5.28 -22.71
C ARG A 238 8.51 -6.70 -22.98
N PRO A 239 8.27 -7.07 -24.25
CA PRO A 239 7.65 -8.32 -24.62
C PRO A 239 8.45 -9.54 -24.17
N GLU A 240 9.76 -9.40 -23.95
CA GLU A 240 10.62 -10.45 -23.40
C GLU A 240 10.18 -10.93 -22.01
N ILE A 241 9.59 -10.03 -21.19
CA ILE A 241 9.06 -10.38 -19.86
C ILE A 241 7.85 -11.29 -20.01
N SER A 242 6.89 -10.90 -20.85
CA SER A 242 5.70 -11.69 -21.15
C SER A 242 6.06 -13.05 -21.76
N ALA A 243 7.00 -13.07 -22.71
CA ALA A 243 7.49 -14.32 -23.31
C ALA A 243 8.14 -15.25 -22.29
N SER A 244 8.99 -14.71 -21.41
CA SER A 244 9.63 -15.47 -20.32
C SER A 244 8.61 -16.06 -19.35
N LEU A 245 7.58 -15.29 -18.98
CA LEU A 245 6.50 -15.78 -18.12
C LEU A 245 5.73 -16.93 -18.78
N LYS A 246 5.31 -16.74 -20.04
CA LYS A 246 4.63 -17.77 -20.82
C LYS A 246 5.46 -19.05 -20.92
N ALA A 247 6.76 -18.93 -21.23
CA ALA A 247 7.64 -20.09 -21.34
C ALA A 247 7.73 -20.88 -20.03
N LYS A 248 7.89 -20.19 -18.89
CA LYS A 248 8.01 -20.82 -17.57
C LYS A 248 6.71 -21.47 -17.09
N LEU A 249 5.56 -20.80 -17.32
CA LEU A 249 4.27 -21.26 -16.79
C LEU A 249 3.55 -22.27 -17.68
N ARG A 250 3.93 -22.38 -18.97
CA ARG A 250 3.38 -23.39 -19.90
C ARG A 250 4.21 -24.65 -19.99
N ALA A 251 5.43 -24.66 -19.44
CA ALA A 251 6.30 -25.82 -19.40
C ALA A 251 5.96 -26.78 -18.22
N ALA A 252 5.00 -26.41 -17.39
CA ALA A 252 4.45 -27.21 -16.29
C ALA A 252 3.11 -27.81 -16.72
#